data_8c783994ad8530c61d694b1ad2442f1b
#
_entry.id   8c783994ad8530c61d694b1ad2442f1b
#
_cell.length_a   1.000
_cell.length_b   1.000
_cell.length_c   1.000
_cell.angle_alpha   90.00
_cell.angle_beta   90.00
_cell.angle_gamma   90.00
#
_symmetry.space_group_name_H-M   'P 1'
#
loop_
_entity.id
_entity.type
_entity.pdbx_description
1 polymer ?
#
loop_
_entity_poly.entity_id
_entity_poly.type
_entity_poly.pdbx_seq_one_letter_code
_entity_poly.pdbx_strand_id
1 'polypeptide(L)'
;MRALLAQARMELRLTLRSGEGLLVTLIVPPALLVFFAALRLAPSGYARPIDFLLPSMLALAVMSIGLVSLGIRTAYERHYGVLKRLGATPLGRGRLLGAKILSVLAVEVLQLILLGSAAFFFGWRPTGALAVALVALLLGTAVFASLGLFIAGTFRAETTLGLANGLYVLFILLGGVAWPLDRLPGP
;
A
#
# COMPACT_ATOMS: atom_id res chain seq x y z
N MET A 1 14.57 -1.29 21.57
CA MET A 1 13.69 -2.20 20.83
C MET A 1 12.26 -2.23 21.38
N ARG A 2 12.02 -2.40 22.69
CA ARG A 2 10.64 -2.45 23.28
C ARG A 2 9.77 -1.25 22.90
N ALA A 3 10.30 -0.02 22.97
CA ALA A 3 9.54 1.20 22.65
C ALA A 3 9.14 1.29 21.16
N LEU A 4 10.01 0.87 20.22
CA LEU A 4 9.70 0.81 18.80
C LEU A 4 8.56 -0.17 18.51
N LEU A 5 8.63 -1.38 19.08
CA LEU A 5 7.60 -2.40 18.91
C LEU A 5 6.25 -1.97 19.54
N ALA A 6 6.29 -1.32 20.70
CA ALA A 6 5.09 -0.78 21.34
C ALA A 6 4.43 0.30 20.46
N GLN A 7 5.23 1.22 19.89
CA GLN A 7 4.74 2.23 18.97
C GLN A 7 4.21 1.60 17.66
N ALA A 8 4.93 0.64 17.06
CA ALA A 8 4.46 -0.06 15.86
C ALA A 8 3.13 -0.79 16.09
N ARG A 9 2.97 -1.44 17.28
CA ARG A 9 1.71 -2.07 17.65
C ARG A 9 0.58 -1.04 17.82
N MET A 10 0.88 0.13 18.37
CA MET A 10 -0.09 1.22 18.49
C MET A 10 -0.51 1.74 17.09
N GLU A 11 0.45 2.02 16.21
CA GLU A 11 0.21 2.43 14.83
C GLU A 11 -0.66 1.40 14.08
N LEU A 12 -0.30 0.11 14.18
CA LEU A 12 -1.06 -0.98 13.58
C LEU A 12 -2.49 -1.04 14.11
N ARG A 13 -2.67 -0.92 15.44
CA ARG A 13 -4.00 -0.90 16.06
C ARG A 13 -4.83 0.29 15.57
N LEU A 14 -4.25 1.47 15.44
CA LEU A 14 -4.93 2.65 14.91
C LEU A 14 -5.35 2.43 13.46
N THR A 15 -4.49 1.85 12.62
CA THR A 15 -4.82 1.48 11.25
C THR A 15 -5.96 0.46 11.19
N LEU A 16 -5.89 -0.61 11.98
CA LEU A 16 -6.91 -1.67 12.01
C LEU A 16 -8.23 -1.24 12.66
N ARG A 17 -8.25 -0.17 13.46
CA ARG A 17 -9.47 0.37 14.08
C ARG A 17 -10.10 1.52 13.31
N SER A 18 -9.42 2.09 12.33
CA SER A 18 -10.00 3.08 11.42
C SER A 18 -10.87 2.35 10.39
N GLY A 19 -12.19 2.30 10.62
CA GLY A 19 -13.13 1.53 9.78
C GLY A 19 -13.03 1.88 8.30
N GLU A 20 -12.97 3.16 7.96
CA GLU A 20 -12.83 3.64 6.59
C GLU A 20 -11.47 3.24 5.97
N GLY A 21 -10.37 3.48 6.70
CA GLY A 21 -9.01 3.12 6.22
C GLY A 21 -8.85 1.60 6.04
N LEU A 22 -9.48 0.80 6.89
CA LEU A 22 -9.44 -0.65 6.84
C LEU A 22 -10.22 -1.19 5.62
N LEU A 23 -11.41 -0.64 5.36
CA LEU A 23 -12.21 -0.98 4.18
C LEU A 23 -11.42 -0.74 2.90
N VAL A 24 -10.91 0.49 2.73
CA VAL A 24 -10.22 0.87 1.49
C VAL A 24 -8.90 0.10 1.32
N THR A 25 -8.13 -0.06 2.39
CA THR A 25 -6.80 -0.66 2.29
C THR A 25 -6.83 -2.18 2.28
N LEU A 26 -7.72 -2.82 3.04
CA LEU A 26 -7.69 -4.27 3.26
C LEU A 26 -8.77 -5.03 2.50
N ILE A 27 -9.95 -4.44 2.30
CA ILE A 27 -11.10 -5.12 1.68
C ILE A 27 -11.21 -4.82 0.18
N VAL A 28 -10.99 -3.57 -0.23
CA VAL A 28 -11.15 -3.18 -1.63
C VAL A 28 -10.25 -3.96 -2.59
N PRO A 29 -8.92 -4.10 -2.37
CA PRO A 29 -8.08 -4.85 -3.31
C PRO A 29 -8.46 -6.33 -3.45
N PRO A 30 -8.70 -7.11 -2.38
CA PRO A 30 -9.21 -8.49 -2.52
C PRO A 30 -10.59 -8.57 -3.17
N ALA A 31 -11.49 -7.64 -2.85
CA ALA A 31 -12.83 -7.62 -3.47
C ALA A 31 -12.73 -7.36 -4.97
N LEU A 32 -11.89 -6.41 -5.41
CA LEU A 32 -11.63 -6.17 -6.83
C LEU A 32 -10.98 -7.38 -7.49
N LEU A 33 -10.01 -8.03 -6.84
CA LEU A 33 -9.41 -9.26 -7.36
C LEU A 33 -10.47 -10.32 -7.62
N VAL A 34 -11.31 -10.60 -6.62
CA VAL A 34 -12.39 -11.60 -6.71
C VAL A 34 -13.38 -11.22 -7.80
N PHE A 35 -13.81 -9.95 -7.84
CA PHE A 35 -14.75 -9.44 -8.83
C PHE A 35 -14.23 -9.60 -10.26
N PHE A 36 -13.02 -9.10 -10.55
CA PHE A 36 -12.44 -9.19 -11.89
C PHE A 36 -12.09 -10.63 -12.29
N ALA A 37 -11.62 -11.46 -11.35
CA ALA A 37 -11.31 -12.86 -11.59
C ALA A 37 -12.60 -13.66 -11.89
N ALA A 38 -13.68 -13.45 -11.13
CA ALA A 38 -14.97 -14.12 -11.33
C ALA A 38 -15.59 -13.77 -12.68
N LEU A 39 -15.50 -12.50 -13.10
CA LEU A 39 -16.00 -12.03 -14.40
C LEU A 39 -15.03 -12.32 -15.56
N ARG A 40 -13.86 -12.91 -15.28
CA ARG A 40 -12.78 -13.17 -16.25
C ARG A 40 -12.36 -11.92 -17.02
N LEU A 41 -12.42 -10.76 -16.38
CA LEU A 41 -12.03 -9.48 -16.94
C LEU A 41 -10.52 -9.32 -16.79
N ALA A 42 -9.78 -9.68 -17.82
CA ALA A 42 -8.35 -9.39 -17.93
C ALA A 42 -8.02 -8.95 -19.35
N PRO A 43 -6.95 -8.18 -19.53
CA PRO A 43 -6.45 -7.83 -20.86
C PRO A 43 -6.15 -9.09 -21.67
N SER A 44 -6.43 -9.05 -22.99
CA SER A 44 -6.09 -10.13 -23.91
C SER A 44 -4.57 -10.37 -23.94
N GLY A 45 -4.14 -11.64 -23.93
CA GLY A 45 -2.74 -12.03 -23.94
C GLY A 45 -2.30 -12.84 -22.73
N TYR A 46 -3.10 -12.89 -21.65
CA TYR A 46 -2.84 -13.73 -20.49
C TYR A 46 -3.63 -15.03 -20.57
N ALA A 47 -2.94 -16.15 -20.38
CA ALA A 47 -3.58 -17.49 -20.37
C ALA A 47 -4.62 -17.62 -19.23
N ARG A 48 -4.37 -16.93 -18.11
CA ARG A 48 -5.27 -16.85 -16.96
C ARG A 48 -5.41 -15.40 -16.51
N PRO A 49 -6.63 -14.89 -16.33
CA PRO A 49 -6.85 -13.54 -15.81
C PRO A 49 -6.11 -13.25 -14.51
N ILE A 50 -6.00 -14.24 -13.63
CA ILE A 50 -5.38 -14.10 -12.30
C ILE A 50 -3.88 -13.79 -12.36
N ASP A 51 -3.18 -14.21 -13.43
CA ASP A 51 -1.74 -13.98 -13.58
C ASP A 51 -1.41 -12.49 -13.83
N PHE A 52 -2.37 -11.73 -14.38
CA PHE A 52 -2.30 -10.27 -14.49
C PHE A 52 -2.89 -9.58 -13.26
N LEU A 53 -4.03 -10.06 -12.77
CA LEU A 53 -4.78 -9.37 -11.72
C LEU A 53 -4.05 -9.39 -10.39
N LEU A 54 -3.41 -10.49 -10.01
CA LEU A 54 -2.73 -10.58 -8.71
C LEU A 54 -1.57 -9.57 -8.57
N PRO A 55 -0.60 -9.48 -9.51
CA PRO A 55 0.45 -8.46 -9.44
C PRO A 55 -0.12 -7.03 -9.45
N SER A 56 -1.15 -6.76 -10.25
CA SER A 56 -1.81 -5.47 -10.32
C SER A 56 -2.46 -5.09 -8.98
N MET A 57 -3.17 -6.01 -8.33
CA MET A 57 -3.79 -5.76 -7.02
C MET A 57 -2.75 -5.62 -5.90
N LEU A 58 -1.63 -6.35 -5.98
CA LEU A 58 -0.51 -6.18 -5.05
C LEU A 58 0.15 -4.80 -5.20
N ALA A 59 0.35 -4.33 -6.42
CA ALA A 59 0.87 -2.98 -6.67
C ALA A 59 -0.09 -1.90 -6.12
N LEU A 60 -1.40 -2.04 -6.36
CA LEU A 60 -2.43 -1.17 -5.79
C LEU A 60 -2.38 -1.16 -4.26
N ALA A 61 -2.24 -2.33 -3.63
CA ALA A 61 -2.18 -2.47 -2.19
C ALA A 61 -0.98 -1.74 -1.59
N VAL A 62 0.22 -1.92 -2.17
CA VAL A 62 1.46 -1.24 -1.74
C VAL A 62 1.34 0.28 -1.90
N MET A 63 0.85 0.76 -3.05
CA MET A 63 0.62 2.19 -3.28
C MET A 63 -0.40 2.77 -2.30
N SER A 64 -1.51 2.07 -2.07
CA SER A 64 -2.57 2.52 -1.16
C SER A 64 -2.06 2.68 0.27
N ILE A 65 -1.29 1.72 0.78
CA ILE A 65 -0.82 1.78 2.16
C ILE A 65 0.36 2.71 2.34
N GLY A 66 1.35 2.68 1.42
CA GLY A 66 2.59 3.45 1.53
C GLY A 66 2.38 4.93 1.20
N LEU A 67 1.76 5.23 0.06
CA LEU A 67 1.57 6.60 -0.40
C LEU A 67 0.35 7.26 0.24
N VAL A 68 -0.81 6.63 0.14
CA VAL A 68 -2.09 7.25 0.53
C VAL A 68 -2.29 7.17 2.04
N SER A 69 -2.40 5.98 2.60
CA SER A 69 -2.75 5.79 4.01
C SER A 69 -1.68 6.36 4.96
N LEU A 70 -0.41 5.99 4.77
CA LEU A 70 0.70 6.47 5.60
C LEU A 70 0.90 7.98 5.42
N GLY A 71 0.88 8.49 4.17
CA GLY A 71 1.08 9.90 3.87
C GLY A 71 0.02 10.78 4.50
N ILE A 72 -1.25 10.50 4.20
CA ILE A 72 -2.39 11.28 4.72
C ILE A 72 -2.41 11.25 6.25
N ARG A 73 -2.32 10.08 6.87
CA ARG A 73 -2.33 9.96 8.33
C ARG A 73 -1.19 10.75 8.97
N THR A 74 0.02 10.66 8.42
CA THR A 74 1.18 11.40 8.95
C THR A 74 1.00 12.91 8.81
N ALA A 75 0.42 13.40 7.72
CA ALA A 75 0.10 14.82 7.54
C ALA A 75 -0.91 15.33 8.58
N TYR A 76 -1.97 14.57 8.84
CA TYR A 76 -2.95 14.93 9.88
C TYR A 76 -2.36 14.82 11.29
N GLU A 77 -1.56 13.81 11.61
CA GLU A 77 -0.84 13.73 12.89
C GLU A 77 0.09 14.95 13.10
N ARG A 78 0.71 15.44 12.03
CA ARG A 78 1.50 16.67 12.07
C ARG A 78 0.60 17.88 12.31
N HIS A 79 -0.51 17.98 11.58
CA HIS A 79 -1.48 19.09 11.69
C HIS A 79 -2.04 19.21 13.12
N TYR A 80 -2.42 18.10 13.74
CA TYR A 80 -2.94 18.07 15.12
C TYR A 80 -1.86 18.07 16.20
N GLY A 81 -0.59 18.23 15.84
CA GLY A 81 0.52 18.32 16.79
C GLY A 81 0.87 17.00 17.48
N VAL A 82 0.33 15.86 17.02
CA VAL A 82 0.63 14.52 17.57
C VAL A 82 2.11 14.17 17.40
N LEU A 83 2.69 14.44 16.22
CA LEU A 83 4.11 14.20 15.96
C LEU A 83 5.01 15.03 16.88
N LYS A 84 4.61 16.28 17.21
CA LYS A 84 5.35 17.14 18.14
C LYS A 84 5.34 16.54 19.55
N ARG A 85 4.21 16.03 20.01
CA ARG A 85 4.08 15.37 21.32
C ARG A 85 4.89 14.08 21.38
N LEU A 86 4.82 13.25 20.34
CA LEU A 86 5.60 12.00 20.24
C LEU A 86 7.11 12.28 20.15
N GLY A 87 7.52 13.36 19.46
CA GLY A 87 8.91 13.78 19.38
C GLY A 87 9.51 14.27 20.71
N ALA A 88 8.68 14.70 21.65
CA ALA A 88 9.09 15.05 23.02
C ALA A 88 9.29 13.83 23.94
N THR A 89 8.92 12.63 23.48
CA THR A 89 9.12 11.38 24.22
C THR A 89 10.52 10.81 23.98
N PRO A 90 11.04 9.92 24.83
CA PRO A 90 12.34 9.25 24.64
C PRO A 90 12.41 8.34 23.39
N LEU A 91 11.32 8.25 22.61
CA LEU A 91 11.25 7.41 21.41
C LEU A 91 12.23 7.87 20.31
N GLY A 92 12.34 9.19 20.11
CA GLY A 92 13.16 9.77 19.06
C GLY A 92 12.54 9.62 17.65
N ARG A 93 12.93 10.53 16.73
CA ARG A 93 12.34 10.63 15.39
C ARG A 93 12.56 9.37 14.53
N GLY A 94 13.76 8.79 14.57
CA GLY A 94 14.08 7.60 13.77
C GLY A 94 13.27 6.37 14.18
N ARG A 95 13.06 6.16 15.49
CA ARG A 95 12.23 5.05 15.99
C ARG A 95 10.75 5.27 15.68
N LEU A 96 10.27 6.51 15.67
CA LEU A 96 8.90 6.83 15.28
C LEU A 96 8.66 6.49 13.80
N LEU A 97 9.56 6.92 12.90
CA LEU A 97 9.48 6.57 11.48
C LEU A 97 9.60 5.07 11.26
N GLY A 98 10.54 4.41 11.93
CA GLY A 98 10.68 2.96 11.87
C GLY A 98 9.43 2.21 12.35
N ALA A 99 8.75 2.71 13.39
CA ALA A 99 7.48 2.14 13.86
C ALA A 99 6.36 2.27 12.82
N LYS A 100 6.28 3.41 12.12
CA LYS A 100 5.32 3.63 11.04
C LYS A 100 5.56 2.67 9.87
N ILE A 101 6.83 2.55 9.42
CA ILE A 101 7.19 1.61 8.34
C ILE A 101 6.89 0.17 8.77
N LEU A 102 7.20 -0.22 10.00
CA LEU A 102 6.92 -1.57 10.50
C LEU A 102 5.41 -1.85 10.54
N SER A 103 4.58 -0.85 10.86
CA SER A 103 3.12 -1.01 10.81
C SER A 103 2.60 -1.15 9.37
N VAL A 104 3.18 -0.44 8.41
CA VAL A 104 2.87 -0.58 6.98
C VAL A 104 3.21 -2.00 6.50
N LEU A 105 4.42 -2.48 6.79
CA LEU A 105 4.83 -3.85 6.44
C LEU A 105 3.92 -4.92 7.07
N ALA A 106 3.47 -4.72 8.31
CA ALA A 106 2.55 -5.66 8.96
C ALA A 106 1.19 -5.72 8.25
N VAL A 107 0.65 -4.60 7.78
CA VAL A 107 -0.59 -4.58 6.99
C VAL A 107 -0.36 -5.16 5.60
N GLU A 108 0.79 -4.90 4.99
CA GLU A 108 1.17 -5.47 3.69
C GLU A 108 1.26 -7.00 3.74
N VAL A 109 1.84 -7.57 4.81
CA VAL A 109 1.82 -9.03 5.03
C VAL A 109 0.39 -9.56 5.09
N LEU A 110 -0.51 -8.86 5.77
CA LEU A 110 -1.92 -9.26 5.83
C LEU A 110 -2.58 -9.18 4.44
N GLN A 111 -2.29 -8.14 3.66
CA GLN A 111 -2.77 -8.01 2.27
C GLN A 111 -2.23 -9.12 1.38
N LEU A 112 -0.95 -9.46 1.50
CA LEU A 112 -0.35 -10.58 0.78
C LEU A 112 -1.05 -11.90 1.08
N ILE A 113 -1.38 -12.16 2.33
CA ILE A 113 -2.12 -13.37 2.74
C ILE A 113 -3.52 -13.35 2.11
N LEU A 114 -4.25 -12.24 2.19
CA LEU A 114 -5.61 -12.13 1.66
C LEU A 114 -5.65 -12.24 0.14
N LEU A 115 -4.81 -11.49 -0.56
CA LEU A 115 -4.75 -11.51 -2.03
C LEU A 115 -4.21 -12.83 -2.55
N GLY A 116 -3.17 -13.38 -1.90
CA GLY A 116 -2.60 -14.67 -2.25
C GLY A 116 -3.57 -15.84 -2.05
N SER A 117 -4.32 -15.85 -0.93
CA SER A 117 -5.35 -16.86 -0.69
C SER A 117 -6.49 -16.75 -1.70
N ALA A 118 -6.98 -15.54 -1.98
CA ALA A 118 -8.00 -15.32 -3.00
C ALA A 118 -7.51 -15.79 -4.38
N ALA A 119 -6.30 -15.42 -4.78
CA ALA A 119 -5.73 -15.84 -6.06
C ALA A 119 -5.57 -17.36 -6.16
N PHE A 120 -5.19 -18.03 -5.06
CA PHE A 120 -5.07 -19.48 -5.00
C PHE A 120 -6.41 -20.17 -5.27
N PHE A 121 -7.54 -19.66 -4.74
CA PHE A 121 -8.88 -20.17 -5.04
C PHE A 121 -9.24 -20.03 -6.53
N PHE A 122 -8.74 -19.00 -7.22
CA PHE A 122 -8.92 -18.82 -8.67
C PHE A 122 -7.89 -19.57 -9.51
N GLY A 123 -7.15 -20.51 -8.91
CA GLY A 123 -6.23 -21.41 -9.62
C GLY A 123 -4.86 -20.79 -9.92
N TRP A 124 -4.50 -19.66 -9.29
CA TRP A 124 -3.15 -19.13 -9.39
C TRP A 124 -2.14 -20.12 -8.80
N ARG A 125 -1.02 -20.29 -9.49
CA ARG A 125 0.12 -21.09 -9.04
C ARG A 125 1.38 -20.26 -9.19
N PRO A 126 2.24 -20.21 -8.17
CA PRO A 126 3.50 -19.49 -8.27
C PRO A 126 4.41 -20.19 -9.31
N THR A 127 4.63 -19.53 -10.44
CA THR A 127 5.45 -20.06 -11.55
C THR A 127 6.81 -19.37 -11.65
N GLY A 128 7.04 -18.33 -10.86
CA GLY A 128 8.24 -17.49 -10.88
C GLY A 128 9.03 -17.51 -9.59
N ALA A 129 10.10 -16.74 -9.55
CA ALA A 129 10.93 -16.54 -8.37
C ALA A 129 10.18 -15.65 -7.33
N LEU A 130 9.53 -16.29 -6.35
CA LEU A 130 8.86 -15.59 -5.24
C LEU A 130 9.78 -14.59 -4.54
N ALA A 131 11.08 -14.88 -4.46
CA ALA A 131 12.05 -13.95 -3.89
C ALA A 131 12.11 -12.62 -4.66
N VAL A 132 12.07 -12.66 -5.99
CA VAL A 132 12.06 -11.44 -6.83
C VAL A 132 10.78 -10.64 -6.59
N ALA A 133 9.63 -11.31 -6.51
CA ALA A 133 8.36 -10.65 -6.21
C ALA A 133 8.36 -9.98 -4.82
N LEU A 134 8.88 -10.65 -3.80
CA LEU A 134 9.01 -10.08 -2.45
C LEU A 134 9.96 -8.88 -2.42
N VAL A 135 11.11 -8.96 -3.11
CA VAL A 135 12.04 -7.83 -3.22
C VAL A 135 11.38 -6.65 -3.93
N ALA A 136 10.66 -6.89 -5.02
CA ALA A 136 9.93 -5.85 -5.75
C ALA A 136 8.86 -5.18 -4.87
N LEU A 137 8.10 -5.94 -4.07
CA LEU A 137 7.13 -5.42 -3.12
C LEU A 137 7.80 -4.56 -2.04
N LEU A 138 8.89 -5.04 -1.44
CA LEU A 138 9.62 -4.28 -0.42
C LEU A 138 10.21 -2.99 -0.98
N LEU A 139 10.76 -3.01 -2.19
CA LEU A 139 11.23 -1.80 -2.87
C LEU A 139 10.08 -0.85 -3.19
N GLY A 140 8.96 -1.36 -3.68
CA GLY A 140 7.74 -0.59 -3.89
C GLY A 140 7.26 0.08 -2.60
N THR A 141 7.20 -0.67 -1.51
CA THR A 141 6.85 -0.13 -0.18
C THR A 141 7.80 0.96 0.25
N ALA A 142 9.12 0.76 0.10
CA ALA A 142 10.11 1.77 0.45
C ALA A 142 9.92 3.06 -0.36
N VAL A 143 9.70 2.95 -1.68
CA VAL A 143 9.49 4.10 -2.57
C VAL A 143 8.19 4.83 -2.21
N PHE A 144 7.05 4.12 -2.15
CA PHE A 144 5.76 4.76 -1.91
C PHE A 144 5.60 5.28 -0.48
N ALA A 145 6.16 4.59 0.52
CA ALA A 145 6.19 5.09 1.90
C ALA A 145 7.06 6.35 2.01
N SER A 146 8.22 6.37 1.36
CA SER A 146 9.11 7.55 1.34
C SER A 146 8.44 8.74 0.66
N LEU A 147 7.78 8.52 -0.47
CA LEU A 147 7.02 9.55 -1.19
C LEU A 147 5.86 10.07 -0.35
N GLY A 148 5.08 9.19 0.28
CA GLY A 148 3.99 9.56 1.17
C GLY A 148 4.47 10.39 2.37
N LEU A 149 5.56 9.97 3.02
CA LEU A 149 6.16 10.71 4.13
C LEU A 149 6.77 12.05 3.68
N PHE A 150 7.36 12.11 2.50
CA PHE A 150 7.89 13.34 1.93
C PHE A 150 6.77 14.37 1.71
N ILE A 151 5.69 13.98 1.05
CA ILE A 151 4.52 14.83 0.81
C ILE A 151 3.92 15.28 2.16
N ALA A 152 3.74 14.34 3.10
CA ALA A 152 3.22 14.61 4.44
C ALA A 152 4.12 15.56 5.25
N GLY A 153 5.44 15.53 5.03
CA GLY A 153 6.41 16.42 5.66
C GLY A 153 6.40 17.83 5.10
N THR A 154 6.07 17.99 3.82
CA THR A 154 6.24 19.24 3.06
C THR A 154 4.95 20.05 2.98
N PHE A 155 3.82 19.38 2.67
CA PHE A 155 2.54 20.06 2.38
C PHE A 155 1.59 20.06 3.58
N ARG A 156 0.53 20.89 3.51
CA ARG A 156 -0.57 20.89 4.50
C ARG A 156 -1.38 19.60 4.39
N ALA A 157 -2.10 19.25 5.44
CA ALA A 157 -2.84 17.96 5.50
C ALA A 157 -3.84 17.81 4.35
N GLU A 158 -4.60 18.87 4.03
CA GLU A 158 -5.58 18.90 2.94
C GLU A 158 -4.90 18.75 1.56
N THR A 159 -3.77 19.45 1.37
CA THR A 159 -2.99 19.35 0.14
C THR A 159 -2.38 17.95 -0.01
N THR A 160 -1.89 17.38 1.09
CA THR A 160 -1.35 16.00 1.10
C THR A 160 -2.42 15.00 0.70
N LEU A 161 -3.66 15.15 1.19
CA LEU A 161 -4.80 14.31 0.82
C LEU A 161 -5.07 14.37 -0.68
N GLY A 162 -5.11 15.57 -1.26
CA GLY A 162 -5.31 15.75 -2.70
C GLY A 162 -4.17 15.18 -3.54
N LEU A 163 -2.91 15.49 -3.17
CA LEU A 163 -1.72 15.02 -3.89
C LEU A 163 -1.55 13.50 -3.81
N ALA A 164 -1.72 12.90 -2.62
CA ALA A 164 -1.57 11.46 -2.45
C ALA A 164 -2.59 10.68 -3.29
N ASN A 165 -3.86 11.10 -3.28
CA ASN A 165 -4.90 10.48 -4.10
C ASN A 165 -4.70 10.76 -5.60
N GLY A 166 -4.31 11.98 -5.99
CA GLY A 166 -4.03 12.33 -7.37
C GLY A 166 -2.87 11.51 -7.96
N LEU A 167 -1.76 11.40 -7.22
CA LEU A 167 -0.63 10.56 -7.62
C LEU A 167 -1.00 9.07 -7.65
N TYR A 168 -1.81 8.60 -6.71
CA TYR A 168 -2.31 7.23 -6.71
C TYR A 168 -3.06 6.90 -7.99
N VAL A 169 -4.00 7.77 -8.40
CA VAL A 169 -4.73 7.61 -9.67
C VAL A 169 -3.79 7.69 -10.87
N LEU A 170 -2.86 8.64 -10.86
CA LEU A 170 -1.86 8.79 -11.93
C LEU A 170 -1.02 7.52 -12.10
N PHE A 171 -0.54 6.94 -11.00
CA PHE A 171 0.23 5.69 -11.03
C PHE A 171 -0.59 4.48 -11.46
N ILE A 172 -1.89 4.43 -11.16
CA ILE A 172 -2.79 3.38 -11.69
C ILE A 172 -2.87 3.48 -13.22
N LEU A 173 -3.03 4.68 -13.74
CA LEU A 173 -3.20 4.90 -15.18
C LEU A 173 -1.90 4.67 -15.97
N LEU A 174 -0.76 5.13 -15.43
CA LEU A 174 0.54 5.08 -16.13
C LEU A 174 1.38 3.87 -15.77
N GLY A 175 1.13 3.24 -14.61
CA GLY A 175 1.98 2.17 -14.05
C GLY A 175 1.68 0.76 -14.55
N GLY A 176 0.85 0.59 -15.58
CA GLY A 176 0.54 -0.74 -16.10
C GLY A 176 -0.39 -1.56 -15.19
N VAL A 177 -0.97 -0.96 -14.17
CA VAL A 177 -1.90 -1.62 -13.24
C VAL A 177 -3.28 -1.81 -13.87
N ALA A 178 -3.77 -0.78 -14.58
CA ALA A 178 -5.06 -0.81 -15.28
C ALA A 178 -4.95 -1.44 -16.68
N TRP A 179 -3.83 -1.23 -17.35
CA TRP A 179 -3.58 -1.67 -18.72
C TRP A 179 -2.16 -2.23 -18.86
N PRO A 180 -1.95 -3.32 -19.62
CA PRO A 180 -0.60 -3.79 -19.93
C PRO A 180 0.23 -2.68 -20.59
N LEU A 181 1.51 -2.56 -20.19
CA LEU A 181 2.40 -1.50 -20.64
C LEU A 181 2.65 -1.52 -22.16
N ASP A 182 2.55 -2.69 -22.79
CA ASP A 182 2.68 -2.90 -24.25
C ASP A 182 1.53 -2.27 -25.07
N ARG A 183 0.46 -1.85 -24.42
CA ARG A 183 -0.68 -1.14 -25.04
C ARG A 183 -0.65 0.37 -24.82
N LEU A 184 0.29 0.88 -24.06
CA LEU A 184 0.48 2.32 -23.97
C LEU A 184 1.09 2.84 -25.28
N PRO A 185 0.63 4.00 -25.80
CA PRO A 185 1.27 4.62 -26.94
C PRO A 185 2.74 4.86 -26.60
N GLY A 186 3.63 4.26 -27.38
CA GLY A 186 5.08 4.48 -27.24
C GLY A 186 5.42 5.96 -27.46
N PRO A 187 6.58 6.41 -26.94
CA PRO A 187 7.06 7.77 -27.13
C PRO A 187 7.34 8.06 -28.61
#